data_c9da10aa52622b627a2312418b18d411
#
_entry.id   c9da10aa52622b627a2312418b18d411
#
_cell.length_a   1.000
_cell.length_b   1.000
_cell.length_c   1.000
_cell.angle_alpha   90.00
_cell.angle_beta   90.00
_cell.angle_gamma   90.00
#
_symmetry.space_group_name_H-M   'P 1'
#
loop_
_entity.id
_entity.type
_entity.pdbx_description
1 polymer ?
#
loop_
_entity_poly.entity_id
_entity_poly.type
_entity_poly.pdbx_seq_one_letter_code
_entity_poly.pdbx_strand_id
1 'polypeptide(L)'
;MEMLTRNNYTMSKPNKKKLKENGFRYNKQMSDSDCDYYSIRFPCIQYNQNITIEGEIIVNLNSGKIKLNAYDCNKKGCYSPFYLGSNKVYEPIMSKINNAFLTIFSKFSIQKAGE
;
A
#
# COMPACT_ATOMS: atom_id res chain seq x y z
N MET A 1 15.15 -10.45 -1.49
CA MET A 1 13.88 -9.88 -0.98
C MET A 1 12.82 -10.00 -2.05
N GLU A 2 11.71 -10.59 -1.68
CA GLU A 2 10.58 -10.68 -2.60
C GLU A 2 9.87 -9.32 -2.70
N MET A 3 9.62 -8.87 -3.92
CA MET A 3 8.94 -7.61 -4.15
C MET A 3 7.44 -7.75 -3.91
N LEU A 4 6.85 -6.78 -3.25
CA LEU A 4 5.41 -6.72 -3.07
C LEU A 4 4.72 -6.44 -4.40
N THR A 5 3.54 -7.02 -4.56
CA THR A 5 2.71 -6.81 -5.74
C THR A 5 1.40 -6.14 -5.35
N ARG A 6 0.69 -5.58 -6.34
CA ARG A 6 -0.47 -4.72 -6.07
C ARG A 6 -1.65 -5.41 -5.40
N ASN A 7 -1.93 -6.67 -5.74
CA ASN A 7 -3.23 -7.29 -5.43
C ASN A 7 -3.15 -8.65 -4.71
N ASN A 8 -2.02 -8.99 -4.12
CA ASN A 8 -1.81 -10.36 -3.64
C ASN A 8 -1.90 -10.54 -2.13
N TYR A 9 -2.56 -9.64 -1.41
CA TYR A 9 -2.55 -9.69 0.05
C TYR A 9 -3.94 -9.59 0.64
N THR A 10 -4.14 -10.22 1.79
CA THR A 10 -5.37 -10.11 2.56
C THR A 10 -5.02 -9.83 4.02
N MET A 11 -5.88 -9.04 4.66
CA MET A 11 -5.82 -8.78 6.10
C MET A 11 -6.82 -9.68 6.79
N SER A 12 -6.35 -10.46 7.77
CA SER A 12 -7.23 -11.32 8.55
C SER A 12 -8.08 -10.46 9.48
N LYS A 13 -9.41 -10.61 9.39
CA LYS A 13 -10.37 -9.94 10.27
C LYS A 13 -10.08 -8.46 10.44
N PRO A 14 -10.17 -7.65 9.36
CA PRO A 14 -9.90 -6.22 9.48
C PRO A 14 -10.84 -5.59 10.51
N ASN A 15 -10.26 -4.76 11.37
CA ASN A 15 -10.97 -4.11 12.46
C ASN A 15 -10.92 -2.60 12.26
N LYS A 16 -12.08 -1.99 12.14
CA LYS A 16 -12.24 -0.56 11.88
C LYS A 16 -11.51 0.32 12.91
N LYS A 17 -11.64 -0.03 14.18
CA LYS A 17 -11.00 0.74 15.26
C LYS A 17 -9.49 0.65 15.16
N LYS A 18 -8.95 -0.55 14.95
CA LYS A 18 -7.51 -0.77 14.83
C LYS A 18 -6.94 -0.06 13.61
N LEU A 19 -7.68 -0.09 12.50
CA LEU A 19 -7.26 0.62 11.29
C LEU A 19 -7.15 2.12 11.56
N LYS A 20 -8.16 2.71 12.17
CA LYS A 20 -8.15 4.14 12.51
C LYS A 20 -7.03 4.50 13.47
N GLU A 21 -6.76 3.66 14.47
CA GLU A 21 -5.68 3.87 15.42
C GLU A 21 -4.31 3.87 14.76
N ASN A 22 -4.17 3.22 13.61
CA ASN A 22 -2.92 3.13 12.86
C ASN A 22 -2.89 4.06 11.64
N GLY A 23 -3.77 5.05 11.59
CA GLY A 23 -3.71 6.10 10.59
C GLY A 23 -4.57 5.87 9.35
N PHE A 24 -5.26 4.75 9.25
CA PHE A 24 -6.19 4.52 8.15
C PHE A 24 -7.42 5.41 8.29
N ARG A 25 -7.95 5.84 7.15
CA ARG A 25 -9.14 6.67 7.06
C ARG A 25 -10.15 6.04 6.14
N TYR A 26 -11.43 6.31 6.39
CA TYR A 26 -12.50 5.87 5.49
C TYR A 26 -12.26 6.44 4.10
N ASN A 27 -12.27 5.57 3.09
CA ASN A 27 -12.05 5.98 1.70
C ASN A 27 -13.42 6.14 1.02
N LYS A 28 -13.91 7.37 0.98
CA LYS A 28 -15.21 7.68 0.42
C LYS A 28 -15.29 7.40 -1.08
N GLN A 29 -14.20 7.62 -1.80
CA GLN A 29 -14.18 7.42 -3.25
C GLN A 29 -14.31 5.96 -3.66
N MET A 30 -13.73 5.05 -2.87
CA MET A 30 -13.77 3.62 -3.15
C MET A 30 -15.00 2.95 -2.56
N SER A 31 -15.54 3.49 -1.48
CA SER A 31 -16.65 2.85 -0.76
C SER A 31 -17.97 3.02 -1.50
N ASP A 32 -18.81 2.00 -1.38
CA ASP A 32 -20.16 2.00 -1.97
C ASP A 32 -21.16 1.40 -0.97
N SER A 33 -22.37 1.09 -1.42
CA SER A 33 -23.41 0.52 -0.55
C SER A 33 -23.08 -0.89 -0.05
N ASP A 34 -22.20 -1.61 -0.75
CA ASP A 34 -21.89 -3.00 -0.42
C ASP A 34 -20.59 -3.16 0.34
N CYS A 35 -19.64 -2.26 0.15
CA CYS A 35 -18.30 -2.39 0.70
C CYS A 35 -17.77 -1.07 1.25
N ASP A 36 -17.21 -1.14 2.46
CA ASP A 36 -16.47 -0.03 3.03
C ASP A 36 -14.98 -0.26 2.83
N TYR A 37 -14.29 0.77 2.36
CA TYR A 37 -12.85 0.76 2.16
C TYR A 37 -12.19 1.75 3.09
N TYR A 38 -11.09 1.33 3.67
CA TYR A 38 -10.21 2.18 4.47
C TYR A 38 -8.85 2.22 3.84
N SER A 39 -8.19 3.36 3.86
CA SER A 39 -6.88 3.49 3.24
C SER A 39 -5.96 4.37 4.07
N ILE A 40 -4.66 4.16 3.86
CA ILE A 40 -3.61 5.00 4.42
C ILE A 40 -2.65 5.36 3.30
N ARG A 41 -2.20 6.60 3.30
CA ARG A 41 -1.16 7.07 2.39
C ARG A 41 0.02 7.54 3.22
N PHE A 42 1.22 7.13 2.84
CA PHE A 42 2.41 7.34 3.66
C PHE A 42 3.64 7.54 2.78
N PRO A 43 4.65 8.29 3.25
CA PRO A 43 5.87 8.45 2.47
C PRO A 43 6.69 7.16 2.50
N CYS A 44 7.12 6.70 1.33
CA CYS A 44 8.09 5.60 1.19
C CYS A 44 9.49 6.15 1.03
N ILE A 45 9.63 7.18 0.24
CA ILE A 45 10.90 7.83 -0.05
C ILE A 45 10.69 9.33 -0.15
N GLN A 46 11.53 10.06 0.56
CA GLN A 46 11.73 11.47 0.30
C GLN A 46 13.19 11.61 -0.08
N TYR A 47 13.47 11.45 -1.38
CA TYR A 47 14.80 11.26 -1.90
C TYR A 47 15.26 12.50 -2.64
N ASN A 48 15.61 13.54 -2.11
CA ASN A 48 15.94 14.84 -2.68
C ASN A 48 14.71 15.53 -3.30
N GLN A 49 14.92 16.64 -3.99
CA GLN A 49 13.84 17.45 -4.56
C GLN A 49 13.18 16.84 -5.79
N ASN A 50 13.74 15.77 -6.33
CA ASN A 50 13.30 15.22 -7.61
C ASN A 50 12.47 13.94 -7.50
N ILE A 51 12.54 13.24 -6.36
CA ILE A 51 11.81 11.99 -6.19
C ILE A 51 11.16 11.96 -4.82
N THR A 52 9.85 11.96 -4.79
CA THR A 52 9.07 11.69 -3.59
C THR A 52 8.06 10.61 -3.93
N ILE A 53 8.21 9.45 -3.31
CA ILE A 53 7.32 8.31 -3.55
C ILE A 53 6.46 8.09 -2.31
N GLU A 54 5.15 8.04 -2.52
CA GLU A 54 4.21 7.69 -1.48
C GLU A 54 3.58 6.33 -1.80
N GLY A 55 3.36 5.54 -0.74
CA GLY A 55 2.62 4.30 -0.84
C GLY A 55 1.20 4.50 -0.34
N GLU A 56 0.32 3.62 -0.80
CA GLU A 56 -1.06 3.59 -0.33
C GLU A 56 -1.49 2.16 -0.12
N ILE A 57 -2.15 1.90 1.00
CA ILE A 57 -2.75 0.60 1.28
C ILE A 57 -4.26 0.83 1.38
N ILE A 58 -5.01 0.11 0.56
CA ILE A 58 -6.47 0.17 0.56
C ILE A 58 -6.99 -1.19 1.04
N VAL A 59 -7.83 -1.18 2.08
CA VAL A 59 -8.38 -2.39 2.69
C VAL A 59 -9.88 -2.42 2.46
N ASN A 60 -10.35 -3.54 1.91
CA ASN A 60 -11.79 -3.83 1.87
C ASN A 60 -12.19 -4.37 3.25
N LEU A 61 -12.99 -3.62 3.97
CA LEU A 61 -13.36 -3.99 5.35
C LEU A 61 -14.17 -5.28 5.41
N ASN A 62 -14.90 -5.60 4.35
CA ASN A 62 -15.76 -6.79 4.30
C ASN A 62 -14.98 -8.06 3.99
N SER A 63 -14.09 -8.01 3.01
CA SER A 63 -13.35 -9.20 2.53
C SER A 63 -11.93 -9.31 3.09
N GLY A 64 -11.37 -8.21 3.55
CA GLY A 64 -9.97 -8.16 3.95
C GLY A 64 -8.99 -8.03 2.79
N LYS A 65 -9.46 -8.01 1.57
CA LYS A 65 -8.59 -7.85 0.40
C LYS A 65 -7.88 -6.50 0.44
N ILE A 66 -6.60 -6.53 0.10
CA ILE A 66 -5.75 -5.35 0.14
C ILE A 66 -5.28 -5.02 -1.26
N LYS A 67 -5.29 -3.74 -1.59
CA LYS A 67 -4.71 -3.20 -2.81
C LYS A 67 -3.60 -2.23 -2.44
N LEU A 68 -2.45 -2.34 -3.09
CA LEU A 68 -1.31 -1.47 -2.88
C LEU A 68 -1.12 -0.55 -4.08
N ASN A 69 -0.81 0.70 -3.80
CA ASN A 69 -0.47 1.68 -4.83
C ASN A 69 0.82 2.40 -4.45
N ALA A 70 1.54 2.85 -5.46
CA ALA A 70 2.70 3.71 -5.28
C ALA A 70 2.58 4.89 -6.24
N TYR A 71 2.85 6.08 -5.72
CA TYR A 71 2.70 7.32 -6.47
C TYR A 71 4.01 8.09 -6.50
N ASP A 72 4.32 8.66 -7.67
CA ASP A 72 5.40 9.63 -7.83
C ASP A 72 4.80 11.02 -7.67
N CYS A 73 5.00 11.62 -6.49
CA CYS A 73 4.36 12.89 -6.16
C CYS A 73 4.93 14.06 -6.96
N ASN A 74 6.14 13.94 -7.44
CA ASN A 74 6.75 14.98 -8.28
C ASN A 74 6.12 15.02 -9.67
N LYS A 75 5.75 13.84 -10.19
CA LYS A 75 5.13 13.71 -11.51
C LYS A 75 3.60 13.64 -11.44
N LYS A 76 3.04 13.65 -10.25
CA LYS A 76 1.59 13.60 -10.00
C LYS A 76 0.91 12.40 -10.65
N GLY A 77 1.55 11.22 -10.56
CA GLY A 77 1.01 10.00 -11.15
C GLY A 77 1.54 8.76 -10.47
N CYS A 78 1.20 7.61 -11.03
CA CYS A 78 1.66 6.34 -10.49
C CYS A 78 3.15 6.16 -10.72
N TYR A 79 3.81 5.52 -9.75
CA TYR A 79 5.20 5.14 -9.91
C TYR A 79 5.26 3.83 -10.71
N SER A 80 5.47 3.95 -12.03
CA SER A 80 5.36 2.83 -12.98
C SER A 80 6.16 1.59 -12.61
N PRO A 81 7.44 1.70 -12.15
CA PRO A 81 8.20 0.49 -11.83
C PRO A 81 7.54 -0.41 -10.79
N PHE A 82 6.76 0.14 -9.87
CA PHE A 82 6.05 -0.67 -8.88
C PHE A 82 5.03 -1.60 -9.54
N TYR A 83 4.36 -1.13 -10.60
CA TYR A 83 3.31 -1.90 -11.28
C TYR A 83 3.87 -2.85 -12.33
N LEU A 84 5.02 -2.52 -12.91
CA LEU A 84 5.65 -3.32 -13.97
C LEU A 84 6.52 -4.46 -13.43
N GLY A 85 6.72 -4.50 -12.11
CA GLY A 85 7.58 -5.49 -11.49
C GLY A 85 9.01 -4.99 -11.33
N SER A 86 9.90 -5.87 -10.88
CA SER A 86 11.26 -5.48 -10.57
C SER A 86 12.03 -5.08 -11.82
N ASN A 87 12.73 -3.94 -11.70
CA ASN A 87 13.70 -3.49 -12.67
C ASN A 87 14.99 -3.19 -11.90
N LYS A 88 16.09 -3.81 -12.28
CA LYS A 88 17.36 -3.69 -11.55
C LYS A 88 17.83 -2.26 -11.40
N VAL A 89 17.54 -1.41 -12.36
CA VAL A 89 17.91 0.01 -12.31
C VAL A 89 17.24 0.73 -11.14
N TYR A 90 16.03 0.29 -10.77
CA TYR A 90 15.25 0.90 -9.71
C TYR A 90 15.26 0.09 -8.40
N GLU A 91 16.09 -0.95 -8.31
CA GLU A 91 16.08 -1.85 -7.16
C GLU A 91 16.25 -1.14 -5.80
N PRO A 92 17.16 -0.19 -5.62
CA PRO A 92 17.27 0.51 -4.34
C PRO A 92 16.00 1.27 -3.95
N ILE A 93 15.33 1.86 -4.92
CA ILE A 93 14.06 2.58 -4.71
C ILE A 93 12.97 1.57 -4.33
N MET A 94 12.88 0.48 -5.07
CA MET A 94 11.87 -0.55 -4.82
C MET A 94 12.06 -1.19 -3.44
N SER A 95 13.29 -1.39 -3.00
CA SER A 95 13.56 -1.93 -1.66
C SER A 95 13.04 -0.99 -0.57
N LYS A 96 13.20 0.32 -0.74
CA LYS A 96 12.68 1.29 0.23
C LYS A 96 11.17 1.31 0.25
N ILE A 97 10.53 1.19 -0.91
CA ILE A 97 9.07 1.10 -1.02
C ILE A 97 8.59 -0.16 -0.28
N ASN A 98 9.21 -1.30 -0.55
CA ASN A 98 8.89 -2.55 0.12
C ASN A 98 8.98 -2.42 1.64
N ASN A 99 10.08 -1.87 2.12
CA ASN A 99 10.30 -1.73 3.56
C ASN A 99 9.24 -0.85 4.22
N ALA A 100 8.81 0.21 3.54
CA ALA A 100 7.76 1.07 4.05
C ALA A 100 6.42 0.34 4.17
N PHE A 101 6.05 -0.44 3.14
CA PHE A 101 4.84 -1.27 3.21
C PHE A 101 4.93 -2.32 4.32
N LEU A 102 6.06 -3.03 4.42
CA LEU A 102 6.24 -4.08 5.41
C LEU A 102 6.19 -3.55 6.84
N THR A 103 6.66 -2.33 7.06
CA THR A 103 6.56 -1.68 8.36
C THR A 103 5.11 -1.55 8.80
N ILE A 104 4.22 -1.18 7.89
CA ILE A 104 2.79 -1.08 8.19
C ILE A 104 2.17 -2.46 8.30
N PHE A 105 2.53 -3.39 7.40
CA PHE A 105 2.04 -4.76 7.44
C PHE A 105 2.29 -5.43 8.79
N SER A 106 3.42 -5.13 9.42
CA SER A 106 3.79 -5.74 10.71
C SER A 106 2.82 -5.41 11.84
N LYS A 107 2.02 -4.37 11.68
CA LYS A 107 1.03 -3.96 12.69
C LYS A 107 -0.29 -4.71 12.57
N PHE A 108 -0.45 -5.52 11.54
CA PHE A 108 -1.69 -6.25 11.23
C PHE A 108 -1.37 -7.68 10.85
N SER A 109 -2.41 -8.52 10.84
CA SER A 109 -2.29 -9.90 10.34
C SER A 109 -2.55 -9.90 8.84
N ILE A 110 -1.48 -9.68 8.07
CA ILE A 110 -1.54 -9.63 6.61
C ILE A 110 -0.78 -10.80 6.04
N GLN A 111 -1.37 -11.49 5.09
CA GLN A 111 -0.76 -12.63 4.43
C GLN A 111 -1.00 -12.57 2.93
N LYS A 112 -0.19 -13.32 2.19
CA LYS A 112 -0.33 -13.40 0.75
C LYS A 112 -1.59 -14.20 0.41
N ALA A 113 -2.39 -13.66 -0.49
CA ALA A 113 -3.63 -14.30 -0.91
C ALA A 113 -3.32 -15.61 -1.64
N GLY A 114 -4.13 -16.63 -1.39
CA GLY A 114 -3.97 -17.93 -2.05
C GLY A 114 -3.01 -18.88 -1.35
N GLU A 115 -2.51 -18.53 -0.19
CA GLU A 115 -1.66 -19.42 0.63
C GLU A 115 -2.40 -19.98 1.82
#